data_ab15110f3ce862a3221474f772edff10
#
_entry.id   ab15110f3ce862a3221474f772edff10
#
_cell.length_a   1.000
_cell.length_b   1.000
_cell.length_c   1.000
_cell.angle_alpha   90.00
_cell.angle_beta   90.00
_cell.angle_gamma   90.00
#
_symmetry.space_group_name_H-M   'P 1'
#
loop_
_entity.id
_entity.type
_entity.pdbx_description
1 polymer ?
#
loop_
_entity_poly.entity_id
_entity_poly.type
_entity_poly.pdbx_seq_one_letter_code
_entity_poly.pdbx_strand_id
1 'polypeptide(L)'
;MRVRRAERMGTAMNWMPRALPLPLAVAVVSCLVGLAACGNLLDVETRGLITEGQIKQQKLIGAVVAAAEGSYHVAFNWVAHSGAAASDEMIFSHPWTPWNTYDERTLSAEGCPHDNCGFGYDWMQQARVTGVRSVQQLEAMQAPDSAIAHALVYAGFSTVMLADYLCQVVFNGGPPLDPPQAYDSAIAIFQEAVQRAGGDAYLTSLANVGIARSYLNKNDLNHAVEYALKVDATFTAWVKFVDSDNFGDWVNKYNLFHRSTALEFTSALDPAEWRTKRDLRVPFLTDSTEGMFSPHPEARRAYFPYTPSSFEGWTPGNRDTIAGGADVRFASGLEAQYIIAEASLYGATGGWTSAQVLNFIDARRAVGAGAPSPYTGSDLAGELREQRKMDFYFAGYRLPDIIRYKKYHGIDLWPTGVIGGYGVDRDGNPPATAPQWRYGTRECWPVAQSEVNTNPNF
;
A
#
# COMPACT_ATOMS: atom_id res chain seq x y z
N MET A 1 -70.95 51.80 -0.87
CA MET A 1 -71.56 52.88 -0.10
C MET A 1 -70.43 53.77 0.42
N ARG A 2 -70.42 55.08 -0.04
CA ARG A 2 -69.70 56.28 0.43
C ARG A 2 -68.18 56.12 0.85
N VAL A 3 -67.22 56.52 -0.04
CA VAL A 3 -66.72 57.91 -0.30
C VAL A 3 -66.48 58.75 0.96
N ARG A 4 -65.20 59.01 1.24
CA ARG A 4 -64.74 60.38 1.53
C ARG A 4 -63.25 60.55 1.17
N ARG A 5 -63.04 61.43 0.24
CA ARG A 5 -61.82 62.17 -0.08
C ARG A 5 -61.47 63.09 1.10
N ALA A 6 -60.23 63.26 1.39
CA ALA A 6 -59.73 64.51 1.96
C ALA A 6 -58.35 64.79 1.37
N GLU A 7 -58.29 65.92 0.76
CA GLU A 7 -57.14 66.55 0.13
C GLU A 7 -56.25 67.25 1.17
N ARG A 8 -54.99 67.35 0.79
CA ARG A 8 -54.05 68.48 0.96
C ARG A 8 -53.22 68.44 2.22
N MET A 9 -51.95 68.74 2.20
CA MET A 9 -51.23 69.89 1.69
C MET A 9 -49.77 69.58 1.51
N GLY A 10 -49.16 69.94 0.36
CA GLY A 10 -47.74 69.92 0.17
C GLY A 10 -47.02 70.99 1.01
N THR A 11 -45.95 70.54 1.65
CA THR A 11 -44.88 71.47 2.05
C THR A 11 -43.57 70.86 1.48
N ALA A 12 -43.06 71.61 0.48
CA ALA A 12 -41.72 71.41 -0.01
C ALA A 12 -40.73 71.70 1.08
N MET A 13 -40.11 70.63 1.58
CA MET A 13 -39.03 70.75 2.53
C MET A 13 -37.70 70.70 1.77
N ASN A 14 -37.11 71.90 1.63
CA ASN A 14 -35.78 72.11 1.11
C ASN A 14 -34.79 71.33 1.94
N TRP A 15 -34.30 70.23 1.38
CA TRP A 15 -33.15 69.48 1.95
C TRP A 15 -31.86 70.22 1.57
N MET A 16 -31.37 71.12 2.43
CA MET A 16 -29.95 71.48 2.40
C MET A 16 -29.14 70.33 2.99
N PRO A 17 -28.09 69.87 2.31
CA PRO A 17 -27.19 68.86 2.91
C PRO A 17 -26.46 69.56 4.06
N ARG A 18 -26.78 69.18 5.29
CA ARG A 18 -25.99 69.53 6.46
C ARG A 18 -24.62 68.87 6.35
N ALA A 19 -23.58 69.71 6.21
CA ALA A 19 -22.22 69.22 6.28
C ALA A 19 -22.02 68.50 7.63
N LEU A 20 -21.55 67.25 7.56
CA LEU A 20 -21.17 66.47 8.74
C LEU A 20 -20.10 67.27 9.54
N PRO A 21 -20.20 67.33 10.85
CA PRO A 21 -19.18 67.99 11.66
C PRO A 21 -17.82 67.29 11.46
N LEU A 22 -16.80 68.12 11.24
CA LEU A 22 -15.41 67.70 10.93
C LEU A 22 -14.89 66.48 11.71
N PRO A 23 -15.17 66.31 13.03
CA PRO A 23 -14.73 65.14 13.77
C PRO A 23 -15.40 63.83 13.34
N LEU A 24 -16.64 63.87 12.83
CA LEU A 24 -17.35 62.67 12.35
C LEU A 24 -16.84 62.20 11.01
N ALA A 25 -16.49 63.14 10.11
CA ALA A 25 -15.92 62.85 8.80
C ALA A 25 -14.51 62.23 8.97
N VAL A 26 -13.71 62.72 9.91
CA VAL A 26 -12.38 62.14 10.23
C VAL A 26 -12.52 60.73 10.82
N ALA A 27 -13.49 60.47 11.67
CA ALA A 27 -13.73 59.14 12.22
C ALA A 27 -14.18 58.13 11.18
N VAL A 28 -15.03 58.50 10.23
CA VAL A 28 -15.49 57.64 9.15
C VAL A 28 -14.34 57.30 8.17
N VAL A 29 -13.50 58.28 7.84
CA VAL A 29 -12.33 58.06 6.98
C VAL A 29 -11.31 57.20 7.68
N SER A 30 -11.08 57.37 8.99
CA SER A 30 -10.17 56.50 9.76
C SER A 30 -10.67 55.04 9.87
N CYS A 31 -11.98 54.81 9.97
CA CYS A 31 -12.57 53.47 9.96
C CYS A 31 -12.45 52.81 8.55
N LEU A 32 -12.64 53.58 7.48
CA LEU A 32 -12.51 53.05 6.11
C LEU A 32 -11.06 52.72 5.75
N VAL A 33 -10.09 53.49 6.25
CA VAL A 33 -8.65 53.19 6.06
C VAL A 33 -8.25 52.00 6.92
N GLY A 34 -8.81 51.84 8.11
CA GLY A 34 -8.60 50.68 8.97
C GLY A 34 -9.14 49.37 8.36
N LEU A 35 -10.29 49.42 7.70
CA LEU A 35 -10.87 48.24 7.00
C LEU A 35 -10.10 47.86 5.74
N ALA A 36 -9.49 48.81 5.05
CA ALA A 36 -8.63 48.53 3.89
C ALA A 36 -7.27 47.94 4.28
N ALA A 37 -6.77 48.19 5.48
CA ALA A 37 -5.53 47.62 6.01
C ALA A 37 -5.68 46.19 6.54
N CYS A 38 -6.89 45.71 6.79
CA CYS A 38 -7.15 44.36 7.29
C CYS A 38 -7.22 43.29 6.17
N GLY A 39 -7.08 43.69 4.91
CA GLY A 39 -7.12 42.74 3.76
C GLY A 39 -6.02 41.67 3.77
N ASN A 40 -4.90 41.95 4.44
CA ASN A 40 -3.75 41.02 4.46
C ASN A 40 -3.59 40.24 5.80
N LEU A 41 -4.46 40.47 6.81
CA LEU A 41 -4.35 39.79 8.10
C LEU A 41 -4.85 38.34 8.07
N LEU A 42 -5.53 37.93 6.99
CA LEU A 42 -6.00 36.58 6.78
C LEU A 42 -5.15 35.80 5.75
N ASP A 43 -4.17 36.42 5.11
CA ASP A 43 -3.18 35.75 4.29
C ASP A 43 -2.10 35.16 5.22
N VAL A 44 -2.39 34.01 5.78
CA VAL A 44 -1.40 33.20 6.50
C VAL A 44 -0.50 32.57 5.46
N GLU A 45 0.60 33.23 5.13
CA GLU A 45 1.71 32.55 4.44
C GLU A 45 2.26 31.46 5.34
N THR A 46 1.75 30.24 5.19
CA THR A 46 2.33 29.05 5.80
C THR A 46 3.65 28.77 5.08
N ARG A 47 4.75 29.22 5.67
CA ARG A 47 6.10 28.92 5.13
C ARG A 47 6.27 27.41 5.06
N GLY A 48 6.50 26.91 3.85
CA GLY A 48 6.73 25.48 3.59
C GLY A 48 5.51 24.70 3.11
N LEU A 49 4.32 25.31 3.04
CA LEU A 49 3.16 24.68 2.38
C LEU A 49 2.93 25.31 1.01
N ILE A 50 2.79 24.46 0.00
CA ILE A 50 2.43 24.90 -1.36
C ILE A 50 0.92 25.07 -1.41
N THR A 51 0.44 26.28 -1.70
CA THR A 51 -1.00 26.54 -1.83
C THR A 51 -1.55 25.93 -3.13
N GLU A 52 -2.86 25.65 -3.18
CA GLU A 52 -3.52 25.09 -4.37
C GLU A 52 -3.31 25.96 -5.63
N GLY A 53 -3.28 27.28 -5.47
CA GLY A 53 -2.96 28.21 -6.57
C GLY A 53 -1.52 28.15 -7.06
N GLN A 54 -0.57 27.81 -6.17
CA GLN A 54 0.83 27.62 -6.52
C GLN A 54 1.07 26.26 -7.19
N ILE A 55 0.35 25.22 -6.79
CA ILE A 55 0.43 23.88 -7.40
C ILE A 55 0.17 23.92 -8.91
N LYS A 56 -0.72 24.79 -9.38
CA LYS A 56 -1.07 24.93 -10.80
C LYS A 56 0.03 25.56 -11.68
N GLN A 57 1.22 25.83 -11.13
CA GLN A 57 2.33 26.38 -11.93
C GLN A 57 3.12 25.24 -12.59
N GLN A 58 3.40 25.36 -13.89
CA GLN A 58 4.15 24.33 -14.65
C GLN A 58 5.48 23.93 -14.03
N LYS A 59 6.14 24.82 -13.30
CA LYS A 59 7.38 24.51 -12.56
C LYS A 59 7.20 23.45 -11.46
N LEU A 60 5.97 23.13 -11.06
CA LEU A 60 5.65 22.16 -10.01
C LEU A 60 5.20 20.79 -10.54
N ILE A 61 5.20 20.57 -11.87
CA ILE A 61 4.85 19.27 -12.46
C ILE A 61 5.61 18.13 -11.78
N GLY A 62 6.93 18.26 -11.63
CA GLY A 62 7.74 17.25 -10.96
C GLY A 62 7.34 16.99 -9.51
N ALA A 63 6.95 18.02 -8.76
CA ALA A 63 6.49 17.87 -7.38
C ALA A 63 5.13 17.16 -7.29
N VAL A 64 4.23 17.42 -8.24
CA VAL A 64 2.92 16.74 -8.31
C VAL A 64 3.09 15.26 -8.66
N VAL A 65 3.97 14.93 -9.61
CA VAL A 65 4.33 13.54 -9.93
C VAL A 65 4.93 12.84 -8.72
N ALA A 66 5.91 13.48 -8.06
CA ALA A 66 6.55 12.94 -6.87
C ALA A 66 5.57 12.75 -5.69
N ALA A 67 4.51 13.56 -5.60
CA ALA A 67 3.48 13.38 -4.58
C ALA A 67 2.67 12.09 -4.79
N ALA A 68 2.31 11.76 -6.05
CA ALA A 68 1.62 10.51 -6.37
C ALA A 68 2.50 9.29 -6.03
N GLU A 69 3.74 9.29 -6.50
CA GLU A 69 4.73 8.24 -6.26
C GLU A 69 5.03 8.07 -4.77
N GLY A 70 5.40 9.16 -4.09
CA GLY A 70 5.79 9.12 -2.69
C GLY A 70 4.64 8.70 -1.76
N SER A 71 3.41 9.13 -2.06
CA SER A 71 2.23 8.71 -1.30
C SER A 71 1.98 7.20 -1.40
N TYR A 72 2.19 6.62 -2.59
CA TYR A 72 2.15 5.16 -2.79
C TYR A 72 3.27 4.46 -2.00
N HIS A 73 4.50 4.99 -2.04
CA HIS A 73 5.64 4.39 -1.33
C HIS A 73 5.39 4.34 0.18
N VAL A 74 4.85 5.40 0.77
CA VAL A 74 4.48 5.43 2.19
C VAL A 74 3.39 4.40 2.50
N ALA A 75 2.34 4.34 1.69
CA ALA A 75 1.26 3.36 1.89
C ALA A 75 1.78 1.93 1.76
N PHE A 76 2.58 1.65 0.72
CA PHE A 76 3.19 0.33 0.53
C PHE A 76 4.03 -0.10 1.74
N ASN A 77 4.84 0.80 2.29
CA ASN A 77 5.68 0.53 3.45
C ASN A 77 4.89 -0.02 4.65
N TRP A 78 3.76 0.59 4.95
CA TRP A 78 2.89 0.16 6.04
C TRP A 78 2.09 -1.11 5.70
N VAL A 79 1.56 -1.17 4.49
CA VAL A 79 0.64 -2.23 4.06
C VAL A 79 1.38 -3.54 3.80
N ALA A 80 2.53 -3.51 3.12
CA ALA A 80 3.34 -4.70 2.88
C ALA A 80 3.81 -5.32 4.19
N HIS A 81 4.26 -4.50 5.14
CA HIS A 81 4.67 -4.94 6.47
C HIS A 81 3.51 -5.58 7.26
N SER A 82 2.34 -4.92 7.31
CA SER A 82 1.17 -5.48 7.99
C SER A 82 0.60 -6.70 7.27
N GLY A 83 0.71 -6.75 5.93
CA GLY A 83 0.32 -7.91 5.12
C GLY A 83 1.23 -9.12 5.35
N ALA A 84 2.53 -8.90 5.55
CA ALA A 84 3.47 -9.95 5.92
C ALA A 84 3.08 -10.59 7.26
N ALA A 85 2.64 -9.78 8.24
CA ALA A 85 2.16 -10.28 9.51
C ALA A 85 0.80 -11.00 9.40
N ALA A 86 -0.11 -10.46 8.59
CA ALA A 86 -1.42 -11.09 8.38
C ALA A 86 -1.37 -12.39 7.56
N SER A 87 -0.22 -12.69 6.96
CA SER A 87 0.04 -13.92 6.21
C SER A 87 0.90 -14.90 7.02
N ASP A 88 1.80 -15.59 6.37
CA ASP A 88 2.75 -16.52 6.97
C ASP A 88 4.22 -16.07 6.86
N GLU A 89 4.43 -14.77 6.54
CA GLU A 89 5.79 -14.26 6.33
C GLU A 89 6.45 -13.80 7.64
N MET A 90 5.67 -13.27 8.59
CA MET A 90 6.23 -12.80 9.86
C MET A 90 5.23 -12.88 11.01
N ILE A 91 5.71 -12.74 12.23
CA ILE A 91 4.92 -12.59 13.45
C ILE A 91 5.42 -11.35 14.18
N PHE A 92 4.50 -10.54 14.69
CA PHE A 92 4.85 -9.46 15.59
C PHE A 92 5.17 -9.97 16.98
N SER A 93 6.34 -9.66 17.49
CA SER A 93 6.72 -9.94 18.86
C SER A 93 6.80 -8.68 19.73
N HIS A 94 6.08 -7.64 19.34
CA HIS A 94 6.08 -6.32 19.96
C HIS A 94 5.01 -6.22 21.06
N PRO A 95 5.26 -5.47 22.16
CA PRO A 95 4.27 -5.25 23.22
C PRO A 95 3.08 -4.37 22.81
N TRP A 96 3.05 -3.83 21.62
CA TRP A 96 1.92 -3.03 21.11
C TRP A 96 0.84 -3.96 20.58
N THR A 97 -0.09 -4.30 21.43
CA THR A 97 -1.24 -5.16 21.14
C THR A 97 -2.01 -4.82 19.86
N PRO A 98 -2.11 -3.54 19.41
CA PRO A 98 -2.76 -3.23 18.15
C PRO A 98 -2.20 -3.97 16.93
N TRP A 99 -0.89 -4.17 16.88
CA TRP A 99 -0.24 -4.84 15.75
C TRP A 99 -0.49 -6.35 15.72
N ASN A 100 -0.71 -6.94 16.91
CA ASN A 100 -1.02 -8.35 17.02
C ASN A 100 -2.35 -8.72 16.35
N THR A 101 -3.25 -7.75 16.12
CA THR A 101 -4.51 -8.01 15.42
C THR A 101 -4.32 -8.39 13.95
N TYR A 102 -3.18 -8.05 13.34
CA TYR A 102 -2.86 -8.46 11.98
C TYR A 102 -2.41 -9.92 11.95
N ASP A 103 -1.39 -10.30 12.74
CA ASP A 103 -0.90 -11.68 12.76
C ASP A 103 -1.88 -12.65 13.41
N GLU A 104 -2.64 -12.22 14.42
CA GLU A 104 -3.77 -12.97 14.96
C GLU A 104 -4.96 -13.08 14.00
N ARG A 105 -5.01 -12.28 12.92
CA ARG A 105 -6.15 -12.21 12.00
C ARG A 105 -7.48 -11.94 12.70
N THR A 106 -7.44 -11.01 13.66
CA THR A 106 -8.60 -10.56 14.46
C THR A 106 -8.99 -9.11 14.19
N LEU A 107 -8.32 -8.45 13.23
CA LEU A 107 -8.58 -7.05 12.87
C LEU A 107 -10.08 -6.80 12.64
N SER A 108 -10.66 -5.83 13.35
CA SER A 108 -12.07 -5.46 13.24
C SER A 108 -12.25 -4.09 12.57
N ALA A 109 -13.46 -3.79 12.11
CA ALA A 109 -13.80 -2.48 11.52
C ALA A 109 -13.69 -1.35 12.54
N GLU A 110 -13.95 -1.64 13.82
CA GLU A 110 -13.81 -0.68 14.92
C GLU A 110 -12.35 -0.31 15.17
N GLY A 111 -11.45 -1.01 14.51
CA GLY A 111 -10.02 -0.81 14.64
C GLY A 111 -9.52 -1.30 15.98
N CYS A 112 -8.32 -0.87 16.33
CA CYS A 112 -7.81 -1.00 17.67
C CYS A 112 -8.31 0.16 18.53
N PRO A 113 -8.42 -0.03 19.84
CA PRO A 113 -8.85 1.00 20.78
C PRO A 113 -7.93 2.25 20.86
N HIS A 114 -6.89 2.28 20.07
CA HIS A 114 -5.98 3.42 19.91
C HIS A 114 -5.89 3.79 18.43
N ASP A 115 -5.89 5.06 18.09
CA ASP A 115 -5.94 5.68 16.76
C ASP A 115 -4.95 5.14 15.70
N ASN A 116 -4.19 4.13 16.03
CA ASN A 116 -3.05 3.63 15.28
C ASN A 116 -3.30 2.35 14.49
N CYS A 117 -4.51 1.78 14.47
CA CYS A 117 -4.79 0.53 13.74
C CYS A 117 -5.54 0.72 12.43
N GLY A 118 -6.04 1.90 12.17
CA GLY A 118 -6.53 2.32 10.85
C GLY A 118 -5.42 2.51 9.83
N PHE A 119 -4.17 2.33 10.21
CA PHE A 119 -3.01 2.67 9.35
C PHE A 119 -3.07 2.07 7.97
N GLY A 120 -3.42 0.80 7.83
CA GLY A 120 -3.53 0.19 6.52
C GLY A 120 -4.57 0.88 5.64
N TYR A 121 -5.79 1.05 6.16
CA TYR A 121 -6.90 1.65 5.41
C TYR A 121 -6.64 3.11 5.04
N ASP A 122 -6.25 3.92 6.02
CA ASP A 122 -6.06 5.36 5.82
C ASP A 122 -4.91 5.65 4.84
N TRP A 123 -3.79 4.96 4.98
CA TRP A 123 -2.65 5.11 4.07
C TRP A 123 -2.98 4.66 2.64
N MET A 124 -3.70 3.56 2.47
CA MET A 124 -4.14 3.10 1.14
C MET A 124 -5.08 4.12 0.48
N GLN A 125 -6.06 4.64 1.21
CA GLN A 125 -7.00 5.64 0.71
C GLN A 125 -6.29 6.97 0.41
N GLN A 126 -5.38 7.40 1.27
CA GLN A 126 -4.58 8.60 1.05
C GLN A 126 -3.75 8.48 -0.22
N ALA A 127 -3.07 7.36 -0.44
CA ALA A 127 -2.27 7.14 -1.64
C ALA A 127 -3.14 7.18 -2.90
N ARG A 128 -4.29 6.51 -2.90
CA ARG A 128 -5.24 6.54 -4.03
C ARG A 128 -5.75 7.95 -4.30
N VAL A 129 -6.21 8.66 -3.28
CA VAL A 129 -6.73 10.03 -3.44
C VAL A 129 -5.64 10.99 -3.93
N THR A 130 -4.43 10.87 -3.39
CA THR A 130 -3.30 11.68 -3.83
C THR A 130 -2.95 11.38 -5.29
N GLY A 131 -2.88 10.12 -5.67
CA GLY A 131 -2.64 9.72 -7.07
C GLY A 131 -3.68 10.30 -8.04
N VAL A 132 -4.97 10.11 -7.75
CA VAL A 132 -6.06 10.62 -8.60
C VAL A 132 -6.03 12.16 -8.67
N ARG A 133 -5.82 12.85 -7.55
CA ARG A 133 -5.72 14.32 -7.53
C ARG A 133 -4.49 14.80 -8.30
N SER A 134 -3.38 14.09 -8.22
CA SER A 134 -2.18 14.43 -8.99
C SER A 134 -2.44 14.35 -10.48
N VAL A 135 -3.15 13.33 -10.97
CA VAL A 135 -3.59 13.25 -12.38
C VAL A 135 -4.43 14.46 -12.76
N GLN A 136 -5.46 14.78 -12.00
CA GLN A 136 -6.33 15.94 -12.26
C GLN A 136 -5.56 17.28 -12.27
N GLN A 137 -4.61 17.44 -11.36
CA GLN A 137 -3.75 18.62 -11.31
C GLN A 137 -2.84 18.72 -12.53
N LEU A 138 -2.20 17.61 -12.92
CA LEU A 138 -1.33 17.56 -14.10
C LEU A 138 -2.09 17.85 -15.38
N GLU A 139 -3.31 17.36 -15.53
CA GLU A 139 -4.20 17.68 -16.65
C GLU A 139 -4.56 19.18 -16.67
N ALA A 140 -4.94 19.74 -15.51
CA ALA A 140 -5.24 21.17 -15.39
C ALA A 140 -4.02 22.07 -15.69
N MET A 141 -2.80 21.56 -15.47
CA MET A 141 -1.54 22.23 -15.81
C MET A 141 -1.12 22.01 -17.26
N GLN A 142 -1.88 21.22 -18.03
CA GLN A 142 -1.49 20.80 -19.39
C GLN A 142 -0.08 20.17 -19.40
N ALA A 143 0.21 19.33 -18.40
CA ALA A 143 1.48 18.64 -18.26
C ALA A 143 1.69 17.67 -19.44
N PRO A 144 2.95 17.31 -19.76
CA PRO A 144 3.24 16.27 -20.75
C PRO A 144 2.55 14.95 -20.39
N ASP A 145 2.09 14.23 -21.39
CA ASP A 145 1.40 12.94 -21.20
C ASP A 145 2.22 11.95 -20.39
N SER A 146 3.56 11.93 -20.52
CA SER A 146 4.43 11.09 -19.72
C SER A 146 4.38 11.41 -18.22
N ALA A 147 4.21 12.67 -17.83
CA ALA A 147 4.03 13.05 -16.42
C ALA A 147 2.66 12.59 -15.89
N ILE A 148 1.61 12.69 -16.72
CA ILE A 148 0.27 12.18 -16.38
C ILE A 148 0.31 10.65 -16.27
N ALA A 149 0.94 9.95 -17.22
CA ALA A 149 1.13 8.50 -17.18
C ALA A 149 1.86 8.06 -15.90
N HIS A 150 2.88 8.79 -15.47
CA HIS A 150 3.60 8.51 -14.23
C HIS A 150 2.68 8.59 -12.99
N ALA A 151 1.85 9.62 -12.88
CA ALA A 151 0.88 9.72 -11.80
C ALA A 151 -0.21 8.63 -11.88
N LEU A 152 -0.68 8.29 -13.09
CA LEU A 152 -1.66 7.24 -13.33
C LEU A 152 -1.18 5.87 -12.86
N VAL A 153 0.08 5.48 -13.12
CA VAL A 153 0.58 4.17 -12.67
C VAL A 153 0.54 4.04 -11.15
N TYR A 154 0.89 5.08 -10.39
CA TYR A 154 0.81 5.03 -8.93
C TYR A 154 -0.63 5.12 -8.39
N ALA A 155 -1.52 5.85 -9.06
CA ALA A 155 -2.96 5.81 -8.77
C ALA A 155 -3.53 4.40 -8.99
N GLY A 156 -3.12 3.73 -10.08
CA GLY A 156 -3.47 2.35 -10.39
C GLY A 156 -2.99 1.38 -9.32
N PHE A 157 -1.71 1.42 -8.95
CA PHE A 157 -1.17 0.54 -7.91
C PHE A 157 -1.78 0.82 -6.53
N SER A 158 -2.09 2.07 -6.19
CA SER A 158 -2.83 2.37 -4.96
C SER A 158 -4.23 1.77 -4.96
N THR A 159 -4.89 1.72 -6.13
CA THR A 159 -6.20 1.09 -6.30
C THR A 159 -6.10 -0.44 -6.20
N VAL A 160 -5.06 -1.05 -6.80
CA VAL A 160 -4.76 -2.49 -6.64
C VAL A 160 -4.54 -2.84 -5.17
N MET A 161 -3.77 -2.03 -4.45
CA MET A 161 -3.50 -2.25 -3.03
C MET A 161 -4.79 -2.31 -2.20
N LEU A 162 -5.77 -1.42 -2.45
CA LEU A 162 -7.07 -1.49 -1.79
C LEU A 162 -7.79 -2.81 -2.09
N ALA A 163 -7.77 -3.25 -3.36
CA ALA A 163 -8.41 -4.49 -3.78
C ALA A 163 -7.70 -5.77 -3.25
N ASP A 164 -6.39 -5.70 -3.07
CA ASP A 164 -5.56 -6.81 -2.58
C ASP A 164 -5.80 -7.10 -1.08
N TYR A 165 -6.11 -6.08 -0.29
CA TYR A 165 -6.11 -6.20 1.18
C TYR A 165 -7.49 -6.07 1.81
N LEU A 166 -8.42 -5.30 1.22
CA LEU A 166 -9.73 -5.03 1.81
C LEU A 166 -10.79 -6.04 1.42
N CYS A 167 -11.71 -6.32 2.35
CA CYS A 167 -12.90 -7.15 2.06
C CYS A 167 -13.86 -6.45 1.10
N GLN A 168 -13.96 -5.13 1.22
CA GLN A 168 -14.72 -4.24 0.35
C GLN A 168 -13.94 -2.94 0.16
N VAL A 169 -14.09 -2.32 -0.99
CA VAL A 169 -13.38 -1.08 -1.34
C VAL A 169 -14.39 0.05 -1.51
N VAL A 170 -14.13 1.19 -0.90
CA VAL A 170 -14.94 2.39 -1.05
C VAL A 170 -14.13 3.49 -1.72
N PHE A 171 -14.69 4.10 -2.76
CA PHE A 171 -14.09 5.24 -3.44
C PHE A 171 -14.93 6.50 -3.23
N ASN A 172 -14.32 7.54 -2.64
CA ASN A 172 -14.90 8.89 -2.52
C ASN A 172 -16.30 8.93 -1.86
N GLY A 173 -16.54 8.10 -0.83
CA GLY A 173 -17.84 8.01 -0.18
C GLY A 173 -18.94 7.37 -1.06
N GLY A 174 -18.56 6.67 -2.12
CA GLY A 174 -19.48 5.87 -2.94
C GLY A 174 -19.92 4.56 -2.25
N PRO A 175 -20.71 3.74 -2.96
CA PRO A 175 -21.10 2.44 -2.43
C PRO A 175 -19.90 1.49 -2.30
N PRO A 176 -19.93 0.55 -1.35
CA PRO A 176 -18.92 -0.50 -1.24
C PRO A 176 -18.85 -1.33 -2.52
N LEU A 177 -17.65 -1.55 -3.01
CA LEU A 177 -17.33 -2.38 -4.17
C LEU A 177 -16.67 -3.67 -3.69
N ASP A 178 -16.95 -4.76 -4.37
CA ASP A 178 -16.16 -5.99 -4.19
C ASP A 178 -14.77 -5.83 -4.83
N PRO A 179 -13.73 -6.52 -4.33
CA PRO A 179 -12.38 -6.43 -4.87
C PRO A 179 -12.28 -6.60 -6.40
N PRO A 180 -13.01 -7.49 -7.08
CA PRO A 180 -12.99 -7.57 -8.55
C PRO A 180 -13.37 -6.27 -9.25
N GLN A 181 -14.35 -5.52 -8.72
CA GLN A 181 -14.77 -4.23 -9.29
C GLN A 181 -13.68 -3.14 -9.08
N ALA A 182 -12.97 -3.20 -7.95
CA ALA A 182 -11.85 -2.31 -7.70
C ALA A 182 -10.66 -2.62 -8.63
N TYR A 183 -10.39 -3.90 -8.93
CA TYR A 183 -9.42 -4.27 -9.97
C TYR A 183 -9.83 -3.76 -11.36
N ASP A 184 -11.12 -3.78 -11.72
CA ASP A 184 -11.59 -3.22 -12.99
C ASP A 184 -11.26 -1.71 -13.07
N SER A 185 -11.44 -1.00 -11.96
CA SER A 185 -11.08 0.42 -11.88
C SER A 185 -9.56 0.62 -12.03
N ALA A 186 -8.75 -0.22 -11.40
CA ALA A 186 -7.30 -0.15 -11.54
C ALA A 186 -6.84 -0.45 -12.98
N ILE A 187 -7.43 -1.45 -13.62
CA ILE A 187 -7.14 -1.81 -15.03
C ILE A 187 -7.42 -0.62 -15.94
N ALA A 188 -8.56 0.06 -15.78
CA ALA A 188 -8.88 1.24 -16.58
C ALA A 188 -7.84 2.37 -16.40
N ILE A 189 -7.40 2.62 -15.17
CA ILE A 189 -6.35 3.62 -14.86
C ILE A 189 -5.03 3.23 -15.54
N PHE A 190 -4.60 1.98 -15.44
CA PHE A 190 -3.37 1.53 -16.10
C PHE A 190 -3.46 1.54 -17.61
N GLN A 191 -4.61 1.21 -18.20
CA GLN A 191 -4.80 1.30 -19.65
C GLN A 191 -4.65 2.74 -20.14
N GLU A 192 -5.17 3.71 -19.42
CA GLU A 192 -4.94 5.13 -19.72
C GLU A 192 -3.44 5.48 -19.57
N ALA A 193 -2.76 4.96 -18.53
CA ALA A 193 -1.32 5.17 -18.37
C ALA A 193 -0.53 4.65 -19.57
N VAL A 194 -0.84 3.47 -20.10
CA VAL A 194 -0.21 2.91 -21.30
C VAL A 194 -0.43 3.83 -22.51
N GLN A 195 -1.64 4.36 -22.70
CA GLN A 195 -1.95 5.27 -23.83
C GLN A 195 -1.15 6.58 -23.74
N ARG A 196 -0.95 7.09 -22.52
CA ARG A 196 -0.23 8.35 -22.28
C ARG A 196 1.29 8.18 -22.11
N ALA A 197 1.79 6.95 -21.98
CA ALA A 197 3.22 6.71 -21.75
C ALA A 197 4.13 7.21 -22.90
N GLY A 198 3.57 7.41 -24.11
CA GLY A 198 4.29 8.04 -25.21
C GLY A 198 5.52 7.27 -25.70
N GLY A 199 5.57 5.95 -25.50
CA GLY A 199 6.72 5.10 -25.84
C GLY A 199 7.75 4.96 -24.70
N ASP A 200 7.49 5.50 -23.51
CA ASP A 200 8.29 5.23 -22.32
C ASP A 200 8.16 3.75 -21.93
N ALA A 201 9.24 2.99 -22.12
CA ALA A 201 9.27 1.55 -21.87
C ALA A 201 9.11 1.20 -20.40
N TYR A 202 9.61 2.06 -19.48
CA TYR A 202 9.48 1.86 -18.05
C TYR A 202 8.02 2.01 -17.60
N LEU A 203 7.37 3.12 -17.95
CA LEU A 203 5.97 3.37 -17.60
C LEU A 203 5.03 2.35 -18.26
N THR A 204 5.32 1.95 -19.50
CA THR A 204 4.55 0.93 -20.22
C THR A 204 4.66 -0.43 -19.52
N SER A 205 5.87 -0.85 -19.12
CA SER A 205 6.07 -2.11 -18.40
C SER A 205 5.42 -2.06 -17.01
N LEU A 206 5.56 -0.94 -16.30
CA LEU A 206 4.95 -0.74 -14.98
C LEU A 206 3.43 -0.83 -15.03
N ALA A 207 2.79 -0.19 -16.02
CA ALA A 207 1.34 -0.28 -16.21
C ALA A 207 0.90 -1.69 -16.60
N ASN A 208 1.60 -2.34 -17.54
CA ASN A 208 1.25 -3.68 -17.99
C ASN A 208 1.35 -4.74 -16.88
N VAL A 209 2.36 -4.67 -16.00
CA VAL A 209 2.44 -5.58 -14.85
C VAL A 209 1.30 -5.33 -13.85
N GLY A 210 0.91 -4.06 -13.64
CA GLY A 210 -0.25 -3.72 -12.82
C GLY A 210 -1.57 -4.28 -13.38
N ILE A 211 -1.77 -4.20 -14.70
CA ILE A 211 -2.91 -4.81 -15.40
C ILE A 211 -2.88 -6.34 -15.25
N ALA A 212 -1.72 -6.96 -15.51
CA ALA A 212 -1.56 -8.41 -15.44
C ALA A 212 -1.85 -8.94 -14.03
N ARG A 213 -1.34 -8.28 -12.97
CA ARG A 213 -1.63 -8.58 -11.56
C ARG A 213 -3.13 -8.47 -11.25
N SER A 214 -3.76 -7.39 -11.72
CA SER A 214 -5.19 -7.18 -11.52
C SER A 214 -6.04 -8.28 -12.15
N TYR A 215 -5.73 -8.69 -13.36
CA TYR A 215 -6.41 -9.79 -14.03
C TYR A 215 -6.14 -11.14 -13.35
N LEU A 216 -4.90 -11.41 -12.92
CA LEU A 216 -4.57 -12.62 -12.16
C LEU A 216 -5.40 -12.69 -10.86
N ASN A 217 -5.46 -11.58 -10.10
CA ASN A 217 -6.19 -11.52 -8.83
C ASN A 217 -7.72 -11.57 -9.01
N LYS A 218 -8.23 -11.30 -10.23
CA LYS A 218 -9.62 -11.55 -10.63
C LYS A 218 -9.86 -12.97 -11.16
N ASN A 219 -8.82 -13.78 -11.33
CA ASN A 219 -8.85 -15.07 -12.02
C ASN A 219 -9.23 -14.99 -13.52
N ASP A 220 -8.96 -13.85 -14.15
CA ASP A 220 -9.03 -13.72 -15.62
C ASP A 220 -7.66 -14.05 -16.21
N LEU A 221 -7.39 -15.34 -16.31
CA LEU A 221 -6.07 -15.88 -16.59
C LEU A 221 -5.58 -15.57 -18.01
N ASN A 222 -6.49 -15.48 -18.98
CA ASN A 222 -6.11 -15.17 -20.36
C ASN A 222 -5.59 -13.74 -20.52
N HIS A 223 -6.31 -12.76 -19.97
CA HIS A 223 -5.86 -11.39 -19.99
C HIS A 223 -4.62 -11.18 -19.10
N ALA A 224 -4.51 -11.90 -17.97
CA ALA A 224 -3.31 -11.87 -17.16
C ALA A 224 -2.06 -12.25 -17.97
N VAL A 225 -2.12 -13.34 -18.76
CA VAL A 225 -1.04 -13.75 -19.67
C VAL A 225 -0.80 -12.70 -20.75
N GLU A 226 -1.85 -12.22 -21.40
CA GLU A 226 -1.74 -11.23 -22.48
C GLU A 226 -0.93 -10.00 -22.05
N TYR A 227 -1.24 -9.44 -20.88
CA TYR A 227 -0.55 -8.24 -20.39
C TYR A 227 0.81 -8.55 -19.77
N ALA A 228 0.98 -9.70 -19.13
CA ALA A 228 2.28 -10.11 -18.60
C ALA A 228 3.33 -10.33 -19.71
N LEU A 229 2.92 -10.81 -20.87
CA LEU A 229 3.80 -10.97 -22.05
C LEU A 229 4.28 -9.62 -22.64
N LYS A 230 3.63 -8.50 -22.32
CA LYS A 230 4.03 -7.16 -22.76
C LYS A 230 5.07 -6.52 -21.84
N VAL A 231 5.39 -7.14 -20.71
CA VAL A 231 6.36 -6.63 -19.73
C VAL A 231 7.77 -7.06 -20.11
N ASP A 232 8.72 -6.11 -20.11
CA ASP A 232 10.13 -6.44 -20.31
C ASP A 232 10.62 -7.37 -19.17
N ALA A 233 11.28 -8.48 -19.55
CA ALA A 233 11.74 -9.49 -18.59
C ALA A 233 12.78 -8.95 -17.59
N THR A 234 13.49 -7.88 -17.93
CA THR A 234 14.51 -7.22 -17.08
C THR A 234 13.96 -6.05 -16.29
N PHE A 235 12.69 -5.67 -16.51
CA PHE A 235 12.04 -4.56 -15.86
C PHE A 235 11.99 -4.77 -14.33
N THR A 236 12.28 -3.71 -13.59
CA THR A 236 12.15 -3.69 -12.13
C THR A 236 11.76 -2.30 -11.66
N ALA A 237 10.76 -2.23 -10.78
CA ALA A 237 10.34 -1.02 -10.09
C ALA A 237 10.45 -1.19 -8.57
N TRP A 238 10.92 -0.14 -7.90
CA TRP A 238 11.25 -0.12 -6.50
C TRP A 238 10.42 0.89 -5.72
N VAL A 239 9.94 0.49 -4.56
CA VAL A 239 9.52 1.43 -3.53
C VAL A 239 10.79 1.99 -2.89
N LYS A 240 10.95 3.30 -2.94
CA LYS A 240 12.14 4.00 -2.48
C LYS A 240 12.03 4.42 -1.02
N PHE A 241 13.10 4.21 -0.27
CA PHE A 241 13.22 4.58 1.14
C PHE A 241 14.43 5.47 1.38
N VAL A 242 14.43 6.13 2.53
CA VAL A 242 15.53 7.00 2.96
C VAL A 242 16.17 6.42 4.21
N ASP A 243 17.49 6.29 4.20
CA ASP A 243 18.21 5.89 5.43
C ASP A 243 18.25 7.07 6.40
N SER A 244 17.51 6.94 7.50
CA SER A 244 17.38 7.98 8.50
C SER A 244 17.22 7.35 9.88
N ASP A 245 17.82 7.98 10.89
CA ASP A 245 17.65 7.59 12.29
C ASP A 245 16.28 8.02 12.86
N ASN A 246 15.51 8.80 12.11
CA ASN A 246 14.17 9.21 12.50
C ASN A 246 13.14 8.13 12.17
N PHE A 247 12.17 7.94 13.05
CA PHE A 247 11.02 7.02 12.87
C PHE A 247 10.01 7.53 11.83
N GLY A 248 10.51 8.08 10.70
CA GLY A 248 9.66 8.65 9.65
C GLY A 248 9.00 7.58 8.78
N ASP A 249 7.94 7.99 8.08
CA ASP A 249 7.20 7.12 7.16
C ASP A 249 8.00 6.71 5.93
N TRP A 250 9.11 7.41 5.66
CA TRP A 250 10.03 7.19 4.53
C TRP A 250 11.16 6.20 4.84
N VAL A 251 11.24 5.70 6.07
CA VAL A 251 12.20 4.66 6.46
C VAL A 251 11.55 3.30 6.28
N ASN A 252 12.28 2.36 5.70
CA ASN A 252 11.81 0.99 5.53
C ASN A 252 11.37 0.40 6.88
N LYS A 253 10.10 0.02 7.01
CA LYS A 253 9.52 -0.46 8.27
C LYS A 253 10.12 -1.77 8.74
N TYR A 254 10.55 -2.62 7.85
CA TYR A 254 11.26 -3.85 8.23
C TYR A 254 12.59 -3.55 8.94
N ASN A 255 13.31 -2.49 8.52
CA ASN A 255 14.50 -2.04 9.24
C ASN A 255 14.15 -1.33 10.53
N LEU A 256 13.17 -0.43 10.49
CA LEU A 256 12.77 0.37 11.65
C LEU A 256 12.44 -0.51 12.84
N PHE A 257 11.65 -1.54 12.61
CA PHE A 257 11.24 -2.45 13.65
C PHE A 257 12.36 -3.39 14.09
N HIS A 258 13.26 -3.72 13.20
CA HIS A 258 14.49 -4.47 13.55
C HIS A 258 15.41 -3.64 14.45
N ARG A 259 15.62 -2.34 14.16
CA ARG A 259 16.48 -1.45 14.98
C ARG A 259 15.90 -1.12 16.35
N SER A 260 14.58 -1.07 16.49
CA SER A 260 13.94 -0.69 17.74
C SER A 260 13.96 -1.78 18.82
N THR A 261 14.60 -2.92 18.57
CA THR A 261 14.62 -4.13 19.43
C THR A 261 13.21 -4.60 19.83
N ALA A 262 12.19 -4.07 19.17
CA ALA A 262 10.81 -4.18 19.56
C ALA A 262 9.99 -5.08 18.63
N LEU A 263 10.51 -5.46 17.47
CA LEU A 263 9.84 -6.33 16.52
C LEU A 263 10.76 -7.47 16.13
N GLU A 264 10.31 -8.65 16.42
CA GLU A 264 10.96 -9.89 16.05
C GLU A 264 10.15 -10.53 14.92
N PHE A 265 10.84 -10.91 13.87
CA PHE A 265 10.23 -11.57 12.72
C PHE A 265 10.53 -13.07 12.83
N THR A 266 9.49 -13.87 12.95
CA THR A 266 9.62 -15.31 12.81
C THR A 266 8.73 -15.78 11.68
N SER A 267 9.17 -16.80 10.95
CA SER A 267 8.27 -17.46 10.02
C SER A 267 7.13 -18.11 10.81
N ALA A 268 5.90 -17.75 10.47
CA ALA A 268 4.72 -18.23 11.20
C ALA A 268 4.50 -19.75 11.09
N LEU A 269 4.96 -20.38 10.01
CA LEU A 269 4.56 -21.74 9.69
C LEU A 269 5.51 -22.83 10.16
N ASP A 270 6.75 -22.57 10.29
CA ASP A 270 7.76 -23.43 10.87
C ASP A 270 9.13 -22.77 10.72
N PRO A 271 9.67 -22.20 11.78
CA PRO A 271 11.06 -21.75 11.75
C PRO A 271 12.02 -22.89 11.32
N ALA A 272 11.65 -24.15 11.57
CA ALA A 272 12.43 -25.28 11.12
C ALA A 272 12.34 -25.46 9.60
N GLU A 273 11.19 -25.28 8.96
CA GLU A 273 11.07 -25.40 7.50
C GLU A 273 11.90 -24.34 6.77
N TRP A 274 11.75 -23.06 7.14
CA TRP A 274 12.55 -21.98 6.55
C TRP A 274 14.05 -22.16 6.82
N ARG A 275 14.42 -22.60 8.03
CA ARG A 275 15.82 -22.86 8.39
C ARG A 275 16.40 -24.09 7.70
N THR A 276 15.61 -25.14 7.56
CA THR A 276 16.09 -26.39 6.92
C THR A 276 16.21 -26.27 5.41
N LYS A 277 15.34 -25.50 4.76
CA LYS A 277 15.43 -25.21 3.31
C LYS A 277 16.66 -24.38 2.95
N ARG A 278 17.16 -23.53 3.86
CA ARG A 278 18.33 -22.67 3.65
C ARG A 278 18.35 -21.94 2.32
N ASP A 279 17.19 -21.44 1.91
CA ASP A 279 17.03 -20.71 0.66
C ASP A 279 17.80 -19.39 0.72
N LEU A 280 18.70 -19.15 -0.23
CA LEU A 280 19.54 -17.96 -0.25
C LEU A 280 18.76 -16.66 -0.48
N ARG A 281 17.53 -16.75 -1.01
CA ARG A 281 16.65 -15.59 -1.23
C ARG A 281 16.03 -15.08 0.06
N VAL A 282 15.92 -15.93 1.07
CA VAL A 282 15.35 -15.61 2.38
C VAL A 282 16.36 -16.03 3.47
N PRO A 283 17.45 -15.29 3.61
CA PRO A 283 18.49 -15.62 4.57
C PRO A 283 18.07 -15.25 5.99
N PHE A 284 18.36 -16.12 6.95
CA PHE A 284 18.10 -15.91 8.37
C PHE A 284 19.38 -15.99 9.20
N LEU A 285 19.35 -15.33 10.35
CA LEU A 285 20.28 -15.62 11.43
C LEU A 285 20.15 -17.08 11.84
N THR A 286 21.26 -17.78 11.90
CA THR A 286 21.30 -19.20 12.32
C THR A 286 21.09 -19.38 13.81
N ASP A 287 21.35 -18.33 14.59
CA ASP A 287 21.22 -18.33 16.04
C ASP A 287 19.98 -17.51 16.44
N SER A 288 19.16 -18.08 17.32
CA SER A 288 18.05 -17.38 17.92
C SER A 288 18.58 -16.35 18.92
N THR A 289 18.16 -15.11 18.80
CA THR A 289 18.35 -14.11 19.87
C THR A 289 17.15 -14.12 20.81
N GLU A 290 17.39 -13.87 22.10
CA GLU A 290 16.29 -13.68 23.04
C GLU A 290 15.60 -12.36 22.70
N GLY A 291 14.29 -12.42 22.42
CA GLY A 291 13.46 -11.25 22.21
C GLY A 291 13.35 -10.44 23.51
N MET A 292 13.76 -9.19 23.46
CA MET A 292 13.95 -8.37 24.65
C MET A 292 12.65 -7.76 25.20
N PHE A 293 11.56 -7.74 24.40
CA PHE A 293 10.33 -7.03 24.76
C PHE A 293 9.01 -7.71 24.38
N SER A 294 9.01 -9.02 24.11
CA SER A 294 7.73 -9.68 23.89
C SER A 294 6.89 -9.63 25.19
N PRO A 295 5.61 -9.20 25.12
CA PRO A 295 4.68 -9.33 26.25
C PRO A 295 4.45 -10.82 26.59
N HIS A 296 4.90 -11.69 25.71
CA HIS A 296 4.85 -13.14 25.82
C HIS A 296 6.24 -13.62 26.23
N PRO A 297 6.48 -13.91 27.51
CA PRO A 297 7.81 -14.35 28.01
C PRO A 297 8.32 -15.63 27.35
N GLU A 298 7.55 -16.18 26.43
CA GLU A 298 7.76 -17.45 25.77
C GLU A 298 8.13 -17.30 24.28
N ALA A 299 7.90 -16.13 23.68
CA ALA A 299 8.40 -15.80 22.34
C ALA A 299 9.91 -15.48 22.40
N ARG A 300 10.68 -16.36 23.04
CA ARG A 300 12.08 -16.11 23.37
C ARG A 300 13.06 -16.39 22.24
N ARG A 301 12.58 -16.83 21.07
CA ARG A 301 13.45 -17.17 19.95
C ARG A 301 12.94 -16.55 18.67
N ALA A 302 13.45 -15.39 18.34
CA ALA A 302 13.24 -14.76 17.06
C ALA A 302 14.39 -15.10 16.12
N TYR A 303 14.04 -15.39 14.88
CA TYR A 303 14.98 -15.52 13.78
C TYR A 303 14.82 -14.29 12.90
N PHE A 304 15.83 -13.42 12.91
CA PHE A 304 15.81 -12.22 12.12
C PHE A 304 16.19 -12.53 10.67
N PRO A 305 15.41 -12.10 9.68
CA PRO A 305 15.83 -12.19 8.30
C PRO A 305 16.98 -11.18 8.06
N TYR A 306 17.94 -11.59 7.26
CA TYR A 306 18.81 -10.68 6.56
C TYR A 306 18.09 -10.09 5.35
N THR A 307 18.72 -9.18 4.60
CA THR A 307 18.16 -8.58 3.39
C THR A 307 17.74 -9.66 2.39
N PRO A 308 16.43 -9.84 2.11
CA PRO A 308 15.95 -10.87 1.20
C PRO A 308 16.06 -10.46 -0.26
N SER A 309 15.85 -11.39 -1.18
CA SER A 309 15.98 -11.17 -2.64
C SER A 309 14.99 -10.18 -3.25
N SER A 310 13.96 -9.81 -2.51
CA SER A 310 13.00 -8.78 -2.88
C SER A 310 13.50 -7.36 -2.63
N PHE A 311 14.68 -7.19 -2.01
CA PHE A 311 15.26 -5.91 -1.68
C PHE A 311 16.42 -5.56 -2.63
N GLU A 312 16.61 -4.26 -2.87
CA GLU A 312 17.73 -3.77 -3.68
C GLU A 312 19.06 -4.12 -3.02
N GLY A 313 20.06 -4.45 -3.85
CA GLY A 313 21.41 -4.79 -3.38
C GLY A 313 21.57 -6.22 -2.83
N TRP A 314 20.51 -7.04 -2.85
CA TRP A 314 20.64 -8.43 -2.46
C TRP A 314 21.62 -9.20 -3.37
N THR A 315 22.46 -10.00 -2.74
CA THR A 315 23.33 -10.98 -3.43
C THR A 315 23.27 -12.32 -2.69
N PRO A 316 23.37 -13.46 -3.40
CA PRO A 316 23.36 -14.77 -2.76
C PRO A 316 24.43 -14.90 -1.67
N GLY A 317 24.00 -15.26 -0.46
CA GLY A 317 24.89 -15.41 0.68
C GLY A 317 25.19 -14.13 1.45
N ASN A 318 24.64 -13.00 1.06
CA ASN A 318 24.71 -11.76 1.86
C ASN A 318 24.00 -11.98 3.21
N ARG A 319 24.62 -11.49 4.29
CA ARG A 319 24.11 -11.53 5.66
C ARG A 319 24.00 -10.13 6.26
N ASP A 320 23.84 -9.12 5.44
CA ASP A 320 23.62 -7.77 5.92
C ASP A 320 22.20 -7.62 6.45
N THR A 321 22.06 -6.93 7.56
CA THR A 321 20.75 -6.56 8.09
C THR A 321 20.03 -5.62 7.11
N ILE A 322 18.71 -5.66 7.11
CA ILE A 322 17.89 -4.76 6.28
C ILE A 322 18.22 -3.31 6.64
N ALA A 323 18.74 -2.54 5.70
CA ALA A 323 19.04 -1.12 5.91
C ALA A 323 17.77 -0.27 5.91
N GLY A 324 17.80 0.89 6.58
CA GLY A 324 16.67 1.83 6.61
C GLY A 324 16.28 2.36 5.25
N GLY A 325 17.27 2.54 4.36
CA GLY A 325 17.08 2.94 2.98
C GLY A 325 17.00 1.79 1.98
N ALA A 326 16.85 0.53 2.43
CA ALA A 326 16.77 -0.60 1.51
C ALA A 326 15.44 -0.60 0.75
N ASP A 327 15.50 -0.38 -0.55
CA ASP A 327 14.34 -0.33 -1.44
C ASP A 327 13.72 -1.71 -1.63
N VAL A 328 12.39 -1.77 -1.76
CA VAL A 328 11.64 -3.01 -1.95
C VAL A 328 11.09 -3.09 -3.36
N ARG A 329 11.28 -4.22 -4.03
CA ARG A 329 10.74 -4.47 -5.37
C ARG A 329 9.23 -4.70 -5.31
N PHE A 330 8.45 -3.79 -5.90
CA PHE A 330 6.99 -3.88 -5.89
C PHE A 330 6.37 -4.28 -7.24
N ALA A 331 7.13 -4.20 -8.33
CA ALA A 331 6.71 -4.65 -9.66
C ALA A 331 7.93 -5.03 -10.49
N SER A 332 7.81 -6.09 -11.33
CA SER A 332 8.96 -6.55 -12.11
C SER A 332 8.60 -7.49 -13.26
N GLY A 333 9.53 -7.66 -14.21
CA GLY A 333 9.47 -8.72 -15.20
C GLY A 333 9.47 -10.13 -14.60
N LEU A 334 10.12 -10.32 -13.45
CA LEU A 334 10.04 -11.57 -12.70
C LEU A 334 8.61 -11.88 -12.25
N GLU A 335 7.87 -10.89 -11.77
CA GLU A 335 6.46 -11.04 -11.44
C GLU A 335 5.63 -11.43 -12.67
N ALA A 336 5.86 -10.75 -13.81
CA ALA A 336 5.17 -11.08 -15.05
C ALA A 336 5.42 -12.54 -15.46
N GLN A 337 6.64 -13.04 -15.30
CA GLN A 337 6.97 -14.46 -15.55
C GLN A 337 6.20 -15.41 -14.62
N TYR A 338 6.08 -15.08 -13.34
CA TYR A 338 5.26 -15.83 -12.39
C TYR A 338 3.77 -15.80 -12.77
N ILE A 339 3.25 -14.66 -13.21
CA ILE A 339 1.87 -14.54 -13.69
C ILE A 339 1.63 -15.45 -14.90
N ILE A 340 2.52 -15.44 -15.89
CA ILE A 340 2.42 -16.31 -17.07
C ILE A 340 2.46 -17.78 -16.65
N ALA A 341 3.41 -18.18 -15.80
CA ALA A 341 3.57 -19.54 -15.35
C ALA A 341 2.33 -20.04 -14.58
N GLU A 342 1.86 -19.24 -13.60
CA GLU A 342 0.70 -19.58 -12.80
C GLU A 342 -0.56 -19.71 -13.67
N ALA A 343 -0.86 -18.68 -14.46
CA ALA A 343 -2.03 -18.69 -15.33
C ALA A 343 -2.02 -19.88 -16.31
N SER A 344 -0.85 -20.21 -16.85
CA SER A 344 -0.70 -21.36 -17.75
C SER A 344 -1.01 -22.69 -17.07
N LEU A 345 -0.57 -22.89 -15.82
CA LEU A 345 -0.86 -24.10 -15.05
C LEU A 345 -2.34 -24.23 -14.68
N TYR A 346 -3.05 -23.11 -14.59
CA TYR A 346 -4.49 -23.08 -14.32
C TYR A 346 -5.35 -22.91 -15.58
N GLY A 347 -4.80 -23.16 -16.77
CA GLY A 347 -5.57 -23.33 -18.01
C GLY A 347 -5.67 -22.09 -18.91
N ALA A 348 -4.86 -21.06 -18.69
CA ALA A 348 -4.80 -19.93 -19.62
C ALA A 348 -4.31 -20.37 -21.00
N THR A 349 -4.87 -19.75 -22.04
CA THR A 349 -4.42 -19.91 -23.42
C THR A 349 -3.33 -18.88 -23.76
N GLY A 350 -2.40 -19.24 -24.65
CA GLY A 350 -1.33 -18.32 -25.09
C GLY A 350 -0.17 -18.16 -24.10
N GLY A 351 -0.20 -18.85 -22.97
CA GLY A 351 0.87 -18.84 -21.98
C GLY A 351 1.98 -19.87 -22.27
N TRP A 352 2.65 -20.32 -21.23
CA TRP A 352 3.75 -21.26 -21.30
C TRP A 352 3.27 -22.71 -21.28
N THR A 353 4.01 -23.59 -21.97
CA THR A 353 3.86 -25.04 -21.82
C THR A 353 4.36 -25.49 -20.45
N SER A 354 3.90 -26.68 -19.99
CA SER A 354 4.40 -27.26 -18.73
C SER A 354 5.92 -27.41 -18.70
N ALA A 355 6.57 -27.69 -19.83
CA ALA A 355 8.02 -27.74 -19.92
C ALA A 355 8.69 -26.37 -19.73
N GLN A 356 8.11 -25.31 -20.25
CA GLN A 356 8.61 -23.94 -20.01
C GLN A 356 8.40 -23.51 -18.56
N VAL A 357 7.27 -23.88 -17.95
CA VAL A 357 7.04 -23.64 -16.52
C VAL A 357 8.05 -24.40 -15.66
N LEU A 358 8.32 -25.67 -15.98
CA LEU A 358 9.34 -26.46 -15.29
C LEU A 358 10.73 -25.82 -15.39
N ASN A 359 11.13 -25.40 -16.59
CA ASN A 359 12.41 -24.71 -16.79
C ASN A 359 12.51 -23.42 -15.95
N PHE A 360 11.42 -22.66 -15.85
CA PHE A 360 11.35 -21.48 -15.01
C PHE A 360 11.48 -21.84 -13.52
N ILE A 361 10.76 -22.84 -13.06
CA ILE A 361 10.86 -23.36 -11.69
C ILE A 361 12.30 -23.77 -11.38
N ASP A 362 12.95 -24.56 -12.26
CA ASP A 362 14.32 -25.00 -12.08
C ASP A 362 15.31 -23.85 -11.99
N ALA A 363 15.11 -22.81 -12.81
CA ALA A 363 15.92 -21.60 -12.73
C ALA A 363 15.74 -20.87 -11.39
N ARG A 364 14.51 -20.79 -10.86
CA ARG A 364 14.26 -20.16 -9.56
C ARG A 364 14.81 -20.99 -8.38
N ARG A 365 14.67 -22.30 -8.46
CA ARG A 365 15.27 -23.22 -7.48
C ARG A 365 16.80 -23.11 -7.44
N ALA A 366 17.42 -22.97 -8.59
CA ALA A 366 18.87 -22.80 -8.68
C ALA A 366 19.33 -21.50 -8.00
N VAL A 367 18.56 -20.41 -8.11
CA VAL A 367 18.82 -19.15 -7.38
C VAL A 367 18.73 -19.36 -5.87
N GLY A 368 17.70 -20.04 -5.39
CA GLY A 368 17.51 -20.30 -3.96
C GLY A 368 18.56 -21.25 -3.37
N ALA A 369 18.96 -22.25 -4.12
CA ALA A 369 19.96 -23.22 -3.69
C ALA A 369 21.42 -22.74 -3.90
N GLY A 370 21.64 -21.72 -4.72
CA GLY A 370 22.99 -21.31 -5.16
C GLY A 370 23.69 -22.31 -6.09
N ALA A 371 22.99 -23.32 -6.58
CA ALA A 371 23.47 -24.37 -7.46
C ALA A 371 22.29 -24.97 -8.25
N PRO A 372 22.52 -25.67 -9.37
CA PRO A 372 21.46 -26.38 -10.09
C PRO A 372 20.66 -27.30 -9.16
N SER A 373 19.33 -27.12 -9.15
CA SER A 373 18.42 -27.85 -8.26
C SER A 373 17.13 -28.22 -9.02
N PRO A 374 17.17 -29.16 -9.98
CA PRO A 374 16.02 -29.50 -10.81
C PRO A 374 14.87 -30.05 -9.97
N TYR A 375 13.66 -29.67 -10.33
CA TYR A 375 12.45 -30.20 -9.71
C TYR A 375 12.08 -31.55 -10.34
N THR A 376 11.91 -32.55 -9.50
CA THR A 376 11.59 -33.93 -9.93
C THR A 376 10.18 -34.37 -9.51
N GLY A 377 9.43 -33.50 -8.86
CA GLY A 377 8.06 -33.79 -8.46
C GLY A 377 7.04 -33.58 -9.60
N SER A 378 5.81 -33.97 -9.36
CA SER A 378 4.69 -33.83 -10.32
C SER A 378 3.81 -32.59 -10.09
N ASP A 379 3.85 -31.96 -8.91
CA ASP A 379 3.05 -30.78 -8.57
C ASP A 379 3.78 -29.48 -8.96
N LEU A 380 3.76 -29.15 -10.24
CA LEU A 380 4.37 -27.90 -10.73
C LEU A 380 3.72 -26.66 -10.13
N ALA A 381 2.40 -26.68 -9.87
CA ALA A 381 1.70 -25.54 -9.30
C ALA A 381 2.09 -25.31 -7.84
N GLY A 382 2.22 -26.38 -7.06
CA GLY A 382 2.73 -26.32 -5.68
C GLY A 382 4.15 -25.78 -5.62
N GLU A 383 5.03 -26.31 -6.46
CA GLU A 383 6.42 -25.86 -6.49
C GLU A 383 6.53 -24.39 -6.98
N LEU A 384 5.75 -23.99 -7.98
CA LEU A 384 5.72 -22.60 -8.44
C LEU A 384 5.31 -21.65 -7.30
N ARG A 385 4.31 -22.00 -6.49
CA ARG A 385 3.88 -21.23 -5.32
C ARG A 385 5.02 -21.10 -4.28
N GLU A 386 5.74 -22.18 -4.02
CA GLU A 386 6.89 -22.14 -3.13
C GLU A 386 8.00 -21.23 -3.64
N GLN A 387 8.33 -21.30 -4.92
CA GLN A 387 9.34 -20.43 -5.52
C GLN A 387 8.90 -18.96 -5.48
N ARG A 388 7.62 -18.68 -5.78
CA ARG A 388 7.04 -17.31 -5.73
C ARG A 388 7.10 -16.73 -4.32
N LYS A 389 6.76 -17.52 -3.31
CA LYS A 389 6.83 -17.14 -1.89
C LYS A 389 8.24 -16.69 -1.49
N MET A 390 9.28 -17.39 -1.97
CA MET A 390 10.67 -17.05 -1.68
C MET A 390 11.16 -15.80 -2.42
N ASP A 391 10.79 -15.65 -3.69
CA ASP A 391 11.22 -14.52 -4.52
C ASP A 391 10.59 -13.19 -4.13
N PHE A 392 9.41 -13.21 -3.51
CA PHE A 392 8.67 -12.02 -3.12
C PHE A 392 8.48 -11.88 -1.61
N TYR A 393 9.33 -12.53 -0.82
CA TYR A 393 9.30 -12.43 0.62
C TYR A 393 9.42 -10.96 1.07
N PHE A 394 8.50 -10.48 1.90
CA PHE A 394 8.37 -9.09 2.37
C PHE A 394 8.06 -8.04 1.29
N ALA A 395 7.63 -8.45 0.11
CA ALA A 395 7.30 -7.52 -0.98
C ALA A 395 5.79 -7.27 -1.15
N GLY A 396 4.97 -7.65 -0.17
CA GLY A 396 3.53 -7.38 -0.16
C GLY A 396 2.68 -8.28 -1.06
N TYR A 397 3.24 -9.39 -1.58
CA TYR A 397 2.52 -10.29 -2.47
C TYR A 397 1.81 -11.45 -1.74
N ARG A 398 2.29 -11.82 -0.56
CA ARG A 398 1.88 -13.08 0.07
C ARG A 398 0.41 -13.11 0.47
N LEU A 399 -0.09 -12.04 1.09
CA LEU A 399 -1.49 -11.98 1.52
C LEU A 399 -2.47 -12.07 0.35
N PRO A 400 -2.36 -11.25 -0.72
CA PRO A 400 -3.22 -11.40 -1.90
C PRO A 400 -3.07 -12.75 -2.60
N ASP A 401 -1.89 -13.37 -2.60
CA ASP A 401 -1.69 -14.71 -3.14
C ASP A 401 -2.49 -15.75 -2.35
N ILE A 402 -2.44 -15.74 -1.01
CA ILE A 402 -3.22 -16.65 -0.15
C ILE A 402 -4.73 -16.49 -0.39
N ILE A 403 -5.20 -15.24 -0.45
CA ILE A 403 -6.62 -14.94 -0.74
C ILE A 403 -7.02 -15.52 -2.10
N ARG A 404 -6.23 -15.27 -3.14
CA ARG A 404 -6.50 -15.74 -4.51
C ARG A 404 -6.53 -17.26 -4.58
N TYR A 405 -5.53 -17.95 -4.02
CA TYR A 405 -5.45 -19.41 -4.06
C TYR A 405 -6.63 -20.06 -3.36
N LYS A 406 -7.03 -19.55 -2.21
CA LYS A 406 -8.21 -20.06 -1.51
C LYS A 406 -9.49 -19.83 -2.30
N LYS A 407 -9.68 -18.60 -2.76
CA LYS A 407 -10.92 -18.19 -3.44
C LYS A 407 -11.16 -18.92 -4.76
N TYR A 408 -10.13 -19.07 -5.59
CA TYR A 408 -10.31 -19.54 -6.96
C TYR A 408 -9.82 -20.96 -7.20
N HIS A 409 -8.90 -21.46 -6.36
CA HIS A 409 -8.32 -22.78 -6.55
C HIS A 409 -8.63 -23.75 -5.39
N GLY A 410 -9.31 -23.30 -4.33
CA GLY A 410 -9.65 -24.11 -3.17
C GLY A 410 -8.42 -24.52 -2.33
N ILE A 411 -7.30 -23.83 -2.51
CA ILE A 411 -6.04 -24.11 -1.81
C ILE A 411 -5.95 -23.18 -0.60
N ASP A 412 -6.22 -23.74 0.57
CA ASP A 412 -6.13 -22.99 1.84
C ASP A 412 -4.70 -23.00 2.36
N LEU A 413 -4.05 -21.82 2.28
CA LEU A 413 -2.68 -21.58 2.76
C LEU A 413 -2.64 -20.72 4.01
N TRP A 414 -3.81 -20.43 4.60
CA TRP A 414 -3.86 -19.63 5.81
C TRP A 414 -3.21 -20.37 6.99
N PRO A 415 -2.37 -19.67 7.77
CA PRO A 415 -1.86 -20.23 9.00
C PRO A 415 -3.00 -20.50 9.99
N THR A 416 -2.94 -21.62 10.68
CA THR A 416 -3.97 -22.08 11.63
C THR A 416 -3.34 -22.58 12.92
N GLY A 417 -4.15 -22.71 13.97
CA GLY A 417 -3.69 -23.24 15.24
C GLY A 417 -3.07 -22.19 16.15
N VAL A 418 -2.04 -22.55 16.87
CA VAL A 418 -1.29 -21.67 17.77
C VAL A 418 -0.30 -20.86 16.94
N ILE A 419 -0.21 -19.57 17.20
CA ILE A 419 0.74 -18.70 16.49
C ILE A 419 2.14 -19.13 16.88
N GLY A 420 2.95 -19.54 15.90
CA GLY A 420 4.30 -20.04 16.10
C GLY A 420 5.20 -19.02 16.79
N GLY A 421 5.99 -19.46 17.76
CA GLY A 421 6.82 -18.59 18.58
C GLY A 421 6.14 -18.09 19.85
N TYR A 422 4.83 -18.08 19.92
CA TYR A 422 4.09 -17.83 21.15
C TYR A 422 3.80 -19.15 21.85
N GLY A 423 4.43 -19.36 22.97
CA GLY A 423 4.07 -20.47 23.82
C GLY A 423 4.76 -21.78 23.53
N VAL A 424 5.97 -21.76 22.99
CA VAL A 424 6.85 -22.93 23.02
C VAL A 424 8.09 -22.63 23.88
N ASP A 425 8.44 -23.56 24.72
CA ASP A 425 9.67 -23.50 25.51
C ASP A 425 10.90 -23.69 24.59
N ARG A 426 12.09 -23.67 25.24
CA ARG A 426 13.37 -23.88 24.55
C ARG A 426 13.43 -25.15 23.69
N ASP A 427 12.61 -26.13 23.99
CA ASP A 427 12.60 -27.45 23.35
C ASP A 427 11.42 -27.63 22.38
N GLY A 428 10.62 -26.57 22.16
CA GLY A 428 9.49 -26.56 21.22
C GLY A 428 8.15 -27.00 21.84
N ASN A 429 8.08 -27.17 23.16
CA ASN A 429 6.86 -27.59 23.83
C ASN A 429 5.99 -26.37 24.23
N PRO A 430 4.67 -26.44 24.06
CA PRO A 430 3.79 -25.39 24.54
C PRO A 430 3.84 -25.32 26.07
N PRO A 431 3.94 -24.13 26.70
CA PRO A 431 3.91 -23.98 28.13
C PRO A 431 2.57 -24.42 28.69
N ALA A 432 2.61 -25.12 29.81
CA ALA A 432 1.42 -25.69 30.43
C ALA A 432 0.40 -24.64 30.94
N THR A 433 0.76 -23.36 31.03
CA THR A 433 0.02 -22.34 31.77
C THR A 433 -0.16 -20.99 31.05
N ALA A 434 0.43 -20.78 29.86
CA ALA A 434 0.26 -19.52 29.15
C ALA A 434 -0.97 -19.51 28.25
N PRO A 435 -1.65 -18.35 28.07
CA PRO A 435 -2.69 -18.22 27.07
C PRO A 435 -2.10 -18.50 25.70
N GLN A 436 -2.61 -19.51 25.01
CA GLN A 436 -2.20 -19.85 23.66
C GLN A 436 -2.83 -18.85 22.70
N TRP A 437 -2.03 -18.01 22.09
CA TRP A 437 -2.45 -17.14 21.00
C TRP A 437 -2.73 -17.99 19.76
N ARG A 438 -3.88 -17.75 19.13
CA ARG A 438 -4.33 -18.54 17.99
C ARG A 438 -4.69 -17.63 16.84
N TYR A 439 -4.42 -18.13 15.64
CA TYR A 439 -4.92 -17.49 14.45
C TYR A 439 -6.44 -17.45 14.44
N GLY A 440 -7.00 -16.27 14.16
CA GLY A 440 -8.41 -16.07 13.88
C GLY A 440 -8.77 -16.50 12.44
N THR A 441 -9.92 -16.07 11.98
CA THR A 441 -10.49 -16.49 10.70
C THR A 441 -10.62 -15.38 9.67
N ARG A 442 -10.12 -14.19 9.96
CA ARG A 442 -10.21 -13.04 9.03
C ARG A 442 -9.29 -13.27 7.84
N GLU A 443 -9.84 -13.10 6.64
CA GLU A 443 -9.13 -13.35 5.37
C GLU A 443 -8.87 -12.08 4.56
N CYS A 444 -9.40 -10.94 4.99
CA CYS A 444 -9.20 -9.63 4.40
C CYS A 444 -9.42 -8.56 5.47
N TRP A 445 -8.96 -7.35 5.23
CA TRP A 445 -9.13 -6.27 6.19
C TRP A 445 -10.49 -5.59 6.02
N PRO A 446 -11.19 -5.25 7.11
CA PRO A 446 -12.46 -4.55 7.02
C PRO A 446 -12.26 -3.10 6.58
N VAL A 447 -13.30 -2.50 6.04
CA VAL A 447 -13.40 -1.05 5.89
C VAL A 447 -13.39 -0.40 7.28
N ALA A 448 -12.72 0.73 7.43
CA ALA A 448 -12.66 1.43 8.70
C ALA A 448 -14.05 1.85 9.18
N GLN A 449 -14.31 1.75 10.49
CA GLN A 449 -15.60 2.10 11.07
C GLN A 449 -15.97 3.57 10.86
N SER A 450 -14.99 4.46 10.77
CA SER A 450 -15.19 5.86 10.42
C SER A 450 -15.84 6.02 9.05
N GLU A 451 -15.41 5.26 8.05
CA GLU A 451 -16.02 5.25 6.71
C GLU A 451 -17.44 4.69 6.78
N VAL A 452 -17.64 3.55 7.47
CA VAL A 452 -18.98 2.94 7.64
C VAL A 452 -19.97 3.91 8.29
N ASN A 453 -19.52 4.67 9.30
CA ASN A 453 -20.37 5.60 10.05
C ASN A 453 -20.68 6.90 9.29
N THR A 454 -19.82 7.32 8.36
CA THR A 454 -19.93 8.63 7.70
C THR A 454 -20.38 8.53 6.24
N ASN A 455 -20.28 7.38 5.64
CA ASN A 455 -20.66 7.16 4.25
C ASN A 455 -22.15 6.80 4.15
N PRO A 456 -22.99 7.65 3.54
CA PRO A 456 -24.42 7.39 3.43
C PRO A 456 -24.78 6.23 2.49
N ASN A 457 -23.81 5.68 1.77
CA ASN A 457 -23.99 4.57 0.83
C ASN A 457 -23.56 3.20 1.41
N PHE A 458 -23.21 3.17 2.71
CA PHE A 458 -22.79 1.93 3.40
C PHE A 458 -23.96 1.17 3.99
#